data_5d5192558cce270dfff70149aae0d5f6
#
_entry.id   5d5192558cce270dfff70149aae0d5f6
#
_cell.length_a   1.000
_cell.length_b   1.000
_cell.length_c   1.000
_cell.angle_alpha   90.00
_cell.angle_beta   90.00
_cell.angle_gamma   90.00
#
_symmetry.space_group_name_H-M   'P 1'
#
loop_
_entity.id
_entity.type
_entity.pdbx_description
1 polymer ?
#
loop_
_entity_poly.entity_id
_entity_poly.type
_entity_poly.pdbx_seq_one_letter_code
_entity_poly.pdbx_strand_id
1 'polypeptide(L)'
;MYYEHPLIKRESVQRRDYQVELARQASLTSTLLVLPTGLGKTVVAAMVIAHVLHAKGGKVLFLAPTRPLVEQHYRSLQGMIEGKRIGMMTGEVDPLERELTFLENDIVVSTPQVVSNDLRQGRMDLRDVRLLIFDEAHRAVGNYAYVDVAKAYLDHDGLVLGMTASPGSDKAKIEEVCRNLNIKAIEVRTERDPDVAKYVQAISMDWVEVELPPEMKALAQSIRSLYEQYLRELVDLQVVDKDRVTNKRYLLEMAETWQARLRAGERNRGLYKALSVQAKAVKVEHALDLVETQ
;
A
#
# COMPACT_ATOMS: atom_id res chain seq x y z
N MET A 1 -21.65 -5.37 22.89
CA MET A 1 -21.34 -6.82 22.89
C MET A 1 -19.96 -7.01 22.26
N TYR A 2 -19.12 -7.86 22.84
CA TYR A 2 -17.80 -8.18 22.29
C TYR A 2 -17.82 -9.44 21.46
N TYR A 3 -16.86 -9.58 20.57
CA TYR A 3 -16.68 -10.80 19.80
C TYR A 3 -15.91 -11.82 20.63
N GLU A 4 -16.44 -13.03 20.73
CA GLU A 4 -15.88 -14.11 21.54
C GLU A 4 -15.28 -15.20 20.66
N HIS A 5 -14.01 -15.52 20.87
CA HIS A 5 -13.29 -16.61 20.21
C HIS A 5 -12.10 -17.04 21.10
N PRO A 6 -11.74 -18.34 21.18
CA PRO A 6 -10.64 -18.81 22.05
C PRO A 6 -9.27 -18.12 21.86
N LEU A 7 -9.00 -17.63 20.66
CA LEU A 7 -7.76 -16.92 20.30
C LEU A 7 -7.94 -15.39 20.20
N ILE A 8 -9.05 -14.84 20.63
CA ILE A 8 -9.27 -13.38 20.72
C ILE A 8 -9.35 -13.01 22.21
N LYS A 9 -8.57 -12.03 22.61
CA LYS A 9 -8.58 -11.52 23.98
C LYS A 9 -9.96 -11.00 24.35
N ARG A 10 -10.40 -11.31 25.56
CA ARG A 10 -11.69 -10.86 26.07
C ARG A 10 -11.80 -9.33 25.98
N GLU A 11 -12.95 -8.85 25.54
CA GLU A 11 -13.27 -7.41 25.43
C GLU A 11 -12.33 -6.56 24.56
N SER A 12 -11.44 -7.19 23.78
CA SER A 12 -10.53 -6.47 22.89
C SER A 12 -11.16 -6.10 21.55
N VAL A 13 -12.15 -6.85 21.10
CA VAL A 13 -12.80 -6.68 19.81
C VAL A 13 -14.30 -6.46 19.99
N GLN A 14 -14.78 -5.27 19.65
CA GLN A 14 -16.22 -4.99 19.61
C GLN A 14 -16.86 -5.78 18.47
N ARG A 15 -17.95 -6.50 18.76
CA ARG A 15 -18.67 -7.27 17.74
C ARG A 15 -19.41 -6.34 16.79
N ARG A 16 -19.11 -6.45 15.51
CA ARG A 16 -19.84 -5.84 14.39
C ARG A 16 -20.20 -6.93 13.41
N ASP A 17 -21.50 -7.10 13.12
CA ASP A 17 -21.99 -8.26 12.37
C ASP A 17 -21.39 -8.35 10.96
N TYR A 18 -21.20 -7.21 10.26
CA TYR A 18 -20.53 -7.21 8.96
C TYR A 18 -19.08 -7.71 9.03
N GLN A 19 -18.33 -7.39 10.11
CA GLN A 19 -16.95 -7.87 10.26
C GLN A 19 -16.93 -9.38 10.51
N VAL A 20 -17.86 -9.89 11.31
CA VAL A 20 -18.00 -11.32 11.57
C VAL A 20 -18.31 -12.09 10.28
N GLU A 21 -19.25 -11.58 9.47
CA GLU A 21 -19.61 -12.20 8.19
C GLU A 21 -18.43 -12.18 7.19
N LEU A 22 -17.74 -11.03 7.05
CA LEU A 22 -16.56 -10.91 6.21
C LEU A 22 -15.44 -11.86 6.65
N ALA A 23 -15.20 -11.97 7.96
CA ALA A 23 -14.20 -12.89 8.50
C ALA A 23 -14.58 -14.35 8.25
N ARG A 24 -15.88 -14.70 8.37
CA ARG A 24 -16.38 -16.04 8.07
C ARG A 24 -16.12 -16.41 6.61
N GLN A 25 -16.44 -15.53 5.66
CA GLN A 25 -16.21 -15.76 4.22
C GLN A 25 -14.71 -15.89 3.91
N ALA A 26 -13.88 -14.98 4.42
CA ALA A 26 -12.44 -15.00 4.21
C ALA A 26 -11.72 -16.19 4.88
N SER A 27 -12.37 -16.85 5.86
CA SER A 27 -11.85 -18.09 6.47
C SER A 27 -12.15 -19.36 5.65
N LEU A 28 -13.03 -19.25 4.66
CA LEU A 28 -13.43 -20.37 3.79
C LEU A 28 -12.72 -20.35 2.44
N THR A 29 -12.40 -19.16 1.94
CA THR A 29 -11.86 -18.99 0.59
C THR A 29 -10.89 -17.81 0.52
N SER A 30 -9.90 -17.90 -0.39
CA SER A 30 -8.97 -16.80 -0.65
C SER A 30 -9.73 -15.56 -1.15
N THR A 31 -9.69 -14.48 -0.39
CA THR A 31 -10.59 -13.34 -0.54
C THR A 31 -9.84 -12.01 -0.67
N LEU A 32 -10.29 -11.16 -1.58
CA LEU A 32 -9.96 -9.74 -1.58
C LEU A 32 -11.02 -8.97 -0.81
N LEU A 33 -10.64 -8.43 0.34
CA LEU A 33 -11.49 -7.61 1.19
C LEU A 33 -11.33 -6.14 0.82
N VAL A 34 -12.39 -5.53 0.32
CA VAL A 34 -12.46 -4.09 0.03
C VAL A 34 -13.31 -3.42 1.10
N LEU A 35 -12.65 -2.67 1.97
CA LEU A 35 -13.29 -2.04 3.11
C LEU A 35 -12.66 -0.67 3.38
N PRO A 36 -13.42 0.44 3.40
CA PRO A 36 -12.92 1.79 3.67
C PRO A 36 -12.04 1.89 4.91
N THR A 37 -11.20 2.90 4.96
CA THR A 37 -10.37 3.18 6.14
C THR A 37 -11.28 3.44 7.36
N GLY A 38 -10.87 2.96 8.54
CA GLY A 38 -11.66 3.13 9.77
C GLY A 38 -12.74 2.08 10.00
N LEU A 39 -13.11 1.27 8.99
CA LEU A 39 -14.11 0.19 9.16
C LEU A 39 -13.53 -1.14 9.67
N GLY A 40 -12.27 -1.15 10.08
CA GLY A 40 -11.67 -2.25 10.83
C GLY A 40 -11.16 -3.43 10.00
N LYS A 41 -10.47 -3.19 8.87
CA LYS A 41 -9.77 -4.24 8.12
C LYS A 41 -8.89 -5.12 9.00
N THR A 42 -8.12 -4.50 9.91
CA THR A 42 -7.24 -5.22 10.84
C THR A 42 -8.02 -6.10 11.83
N VAL A 43 -9.22 -5.67 12.23
CA VAL A 43 -10.12 -6.46 13.08
C VAL A 43 -10.62 -7.69 12.33
N VAL A 44 -11.07 -7.53 11.09
CA VAL A 44 -11.47 -8.67 10.24
C VAL A 44 -10.28 -9.63 10.07
N ALA A 45 -9.08 -9.13 9.79
CA ALA A 45 -7.86 -9.94 9.68
C ALA A 45 -7.59 -10.72 10.99
N ALA A 46 -7.71 -10.10 12.15
CA ALA A 46 -7.53 -10.77 13.45
C ALA A 46 -8.55 -11.91 13.67
N MET A 47 -9.82 -11.69 13.27
CA MET A 47 -10.84 -12.74 13.31
C MET A 47 -10.51 -13.90 12.36
N VAL A 48 -10.05 -13.63 11.12
CA VAL A 48 -9.63 -14.66 10.16
C VAL A 48 -8.43 -15.43 10.68
N ILE A 49 -7.43 -14.74 11.22
CA ILE A 49 -6.25 -15.34 11.88
C ILE A 49 -6.70 -16.31 12.98
N ALA A 50 -7.58 -15.83 13.86
CA ALA A 50 -8.09 -16.65 14.97
C ALA A 50 -8.80 -17.90 14.47
N HIS A 51 -9.71 -17.78 13.48
CA HIS A 51 -10.41 -18.92 12.88
C HIS A 51 -9.45 -19.93 12.25
N VAL A 52 -8.51 -19.45 11.41
CA VAL A 52 -7.59 -20.34 10.69
C VAL A 52 -6.66 -21.06 11.65
N LEU A 53 -6.03 -20.35 12.60
CA LEU A 53 -5.12 -20.97 13.57
C LEU A 53 -5.84 -21.92 14.54
N HIS A 54 -7.11 -21.65 14.90
CA HIS A 54 -7.89 -22.52 15.73
C HIS A 54 -8.29 -23.81 15.01
N ALA A 55 -8.68 -23.71 13.74
CA ALA A 55 -9.16 -24.84 12.96
C ALA A 55 -8.05 -25.71 12.35
N LYS A 56 -6.96 -25.08 11.88
CA LYS A 56 -5.93 -25.75 11.08
C LYS A 56 -4.53 -25.73 11.73
N GLY A 57 -4.32 -24.91 12.76
CA GLY A 57 -2.98 -24.67 13.30
C GLY A 57 -2.07 -23.97 12.28
N GLY A 58 -0.77 -24.27 12.33
CA GLY A 58 0.23 -23.73 11.43
C GLY A 58 0.60 -22.29 11.73
N LYS A 59 1.03 -21.55 10.70
CA LYS A 59 1.53 -20.17 10.79
C LYS A 59 0.69 -19.20 9.97
N VAL A 60 0.77 -17.94 10.34
CA VAL A 60 0.21 -16.80 9.59
C VAL A 60 1.34 -15.84 9.23
N LEU A 61 1.38 -15.44 7.97
CA LEU A 61 2.27 -14.39 7.50
C LEU A 61 1.44 -13.18 7.08
N PHE A 62 1.66 -12.06 7.75
CA PHE A 62 0.97 -10.79 7.52
C PHE A 62 1.95 -9.79 6.88
N LEU A 63 1.66 -9.34 5.67
CA LEU A 63 2.51 -8.43 4.92
C LEU A 63 1.91 -7.03 4.85
N ALA A 64 2.71 -6.03 5.22
CA ALA A 64 2.37 -4.62 5.09
C ALA A 64 3.45 -3.87 4.30
N PRO A 65 3.09 -2.87 3.47
CA PRO A 65 4.00 -2.28 2.49
C PRO A 65 5.13 -1.44 3.10
N THR A 66 4.99 -0.98 4.34
CA THR A 66 5.97 -0.12 5.00
C THR A 66 6.21 -0.56 6.44
N ARG A 67 7.39 -0.24 6.98
CA ARG A 67 7.74 -0.53 8.37
C ARG A 67 6.75 0.06 9.39
N PRO A 68 6.33 1.32 9.31
CA PRO A 68 5.34 1.85 10.25
C PRO A 68 4.03 1.06 10.27
N LEU A 69 3.56 0.58 9.10
CA LEU A 69 2.37 -0.27 9.03
C LEU A 69 2.61 -1.65 9.63
N VAL A 70 3.80 -2.24 9.43
CA VAL A 70 4.20 -3.49 10.09
C VAL A 70 4.14 -3.34 11.62
N GLU A 71 4.73 -2.28 12.17
CA GLU A 71 4.70 -1.98 13.61
C GLU A 71 3.25 -1.75 14.11
N GLN A 72 2.44 -1.03 13.35
CA GLN A 72 1.03 -0.80 13.68
C GLN A 72 0.23 -2.10 13.74
N HIS A 73 0.35 -2.95 12.71
CA HIS A 73 -0.34 -4.24 12.68
C HIS A 73 0.17 -5.18 13.77
N TYR A 74 1.46 -5.24 14.00
CA TYR A 74 2.06 -6.01 15.09
C TYR A 74 1.45 -5.65 16.45
N ARG A 75 1.43 -4.35 16.80
CA ARG A 75 0.82 -3.87 18.06
C ARG A 75 -0.68 -4.15 18.11
N SER A 76 -1.40 -3.94 17.01
CA SER A 76 -2.84 -4.20 16.94
C SER A 76 -3.16 -5.67 17.17
N LEU A 77 -2.41 -6.57 16.53
CA LEU A 77 -2.60 -8.01 16.69
C LEU A 77 -2.22 -8.47 18.11
N GLN A 78 -1.15 -7.92 18.69
CA GLN A 78 -0.81 -8.18 20.10
C GLN A 78 -1.93 -7.74 21.05
N GLY A 79 -2.65 -6.66 20.73
CA GLY A 79 -3.79 -6.19 21.51
C GLY A 79 -5.02 -7.09 21.42
N MET A 80 -5.18 -7.85 20.33
CA MET A 80 -6.39 -8.61 20.01
C MET A 80 -6.23 -10.12 20.14
N ILE A 81 -5.06 -10.68 19.80
CA ILE A 81 -4.83 -12.13 19.77
C ILE A 81 -4.33 -12.63 21.13
N GLU A 82 -4.83 -13.79 21.55
CA GLU A 82 -4.46 -14.47 22.78
C GLU A 82 -3.88 -15.86 22.48
N GLY A 83 -2.95 -16.31 23.33
CA GLY A 83 -2.42 -17.67 23.30
C GLY A 83 -1.55 -18.00 22.06
N LYS A 84 -1.11 -16.99 21.31
CA LYS A 84 -0.26 -17.13 20.13
C LYS A 84 0.92 -16.18 20.18
N ARG A 85 2.09 -16.66 19.74
CA ARG A 85 3.30 -15.85 19.64
C ARG A 85 3.27 -15.03 18.35
N ILE A 86 3.53 -13.74 18.47
CA ILE A 86 3.52 -12.80 17.35
C ILE A 86 4.92 -12.20 17.23
N GLY A 87 5.55 -12.37 16.06
CA GLY A 87 6.85 -11.81 15.72
C GLY A 87 6.74 -10.70 14.66
N MET A 88 7.76 -9.87 14.60
CA MET A 88 7.88 -8.81 13.61
C MET A 88 9.24 -8.91 12.91
N MET A 89 9.24 -8.83 11.57
CA MET A 89 10.45 -8.84 10.76
C MET A 89 10.52 -7.59 9.88
N THR A 90 11.65 -6.88 9.96
CA THR A 90 11.95 -5.72 9.12
C THR A 90 13.36 -5.82 8.55
N GLY A 91 13.69 -4.96 7.57
CA GLY A 91 15.01 -4.95 6.95
C GLY A 91 16.17 -4.55 7.86
N GLU A 92 15.89 -4.01 9.06
CA GLU A 92 16.91 -3.63 10.05
C GLU A 92 17.31 -4.81 10.95
N VAL A 93 16.52 -5.87 10.99
CA VAL A 93 16.78 -7.09 11.76
C VAL A 93 17.76 -7.98 10.99
N ASP A 94 18.74 -8.56 11.70
CA ASP A 94 19.70 -9.48 11.10
C ASP A 94 19.00 -10.69 10.44
N PRO A 95 19.49 -11.19 9.31
CA PRO A 95 18.91 -12.33 8.62
C PRO A 95 18.72 -13.60 9.46
N LEU A 96 19.67 -13.94 10.32
CA LEU A 96 19.54 -15.11 11.22
C LEU A 96 18.48 -14.89 12.30
N GLU A 97 18.41 -13.69 12.84
CA GLU A 97 17.37 -13.32 13.80
C GLU A 97 15.98 -13.36 13.16
N ARG A 98 15.84 -12.94 11.90
CA ARG A 98 14.57 -13.06 11.17
C ARG A 98 14.15 -14.51 10.93
N GLU A 99 15.09 -15.39 10.61
CA GLU A 99 14.83 -16.82 10.48
C GLU A 99 14.32 -17.42 11.78
N LEU A 100 14.96 -17.12 12.90
CA LEU A 100 14.49 -17.52 14.23
C LEU A 100 13.11 -16.93 14.56
N THR A 101 12.90 -15.64 14.27
CA THR A 101 11.60 -14.99 14.46
C THR A 101 10.50 -15.70 13.68
N PHE A 102 10.77 -16.08 12.42
CA PHE A 102 9.79 -16.82 11.62
C PHE A 102 9.53 -18.23 12.18
N LEU A 103 10.56 -18.93 12.62
CA LEU A 103 10.42 -20.30 13.15
C LEU A 103 9.66 -20.33 14.48
N GLU A 104 9.94 -19.40 15.38
CA GLU A 104 9.42 -19.43 16.75
C GLU A 104 8.03 -18.84 16.93
N ASN A 105 7.53 -18.04 15.97
CA ASN A 105 6.24 -17.37 16.10
C ASN A 105 5.14 -18.02 15.27
N ASP A 106 3.92 -18.01 15.78
CA ASP A 106 2.70 -18.48 15.10
C ASP A 106 2.21 -17.48 14.06
N ILE A 107 2.40 -16.18 14.34
CA ILE A 107 2.01 -15.06 13.47
C ILE A 107 3.25 -14.19 13.27
N VAL A 108 3.58 -13.89 12.03
CA VAL A 108 4.69 -13.01 11.70
C VAL A 108 4.21 -11.85 10.84
N VAL A 109 4.50 -10.62 11.27
CA VAL A 109 4.20 -9.40 10.53
C VAL A 109 5.49 -8.87 9.90
N SER A 110 5.49 -8.64 8.59
CA SER A 110 6.72 -8.27 7.87
C SER A 110 6.46 -7.34 6.68
N THR A 111 7.55 -6.74 6.18
CA THR A 111 7.51 -6.10 4.86
C THR A 111 7.70 -7.14 3.76
N PRO A 112 7.07 -6.98 2.58
CA PRO A 112 7.15 -7.96 1.51
C PRO A 112 8.56 -8.15 0.93
N GLN A 113 9.38 -7.09 0.94
CA GLN A 113 10.76 -7.15 0.45
C GLN A 113 11.64 -8.07 1.30
N VAL A 114 11.47 -8.03 2.63
CA VAL A 114 12.17 -8.92 3.56
C VAL A 114 11.82 -10.37 3.25
N VAL A 115 10.52 -10.68 3.18
CA VAL A 115 10.05 -12.05 2.92
C VAL A 115 10.49 -12.54 1.55
N SER A 116 10.34 -11.73 0.49
CA SER A 116 10.79 -12.09 -0.87
C SER A 116 12.29 -12.41 -0.90
N ASN A 117 13.11 -11.60 -0.21
CA ASN A 117 14.55 -11.84 -0.14
C ASN A 117 14.91 -13.11 0.64
N ASP A 118 14.26 -13.33 1.79
CA ASP A 118 14.53 -14.50 2.64
C ASP A 118 14.07 -15.81 1.97
N LEU A 119 12.97 -15.80 1.20
CA LEU A 119 12.52 -16.90 0.36
C LEU A 119 13.55 -17.23 -0.74
N ARG A 120 14.01 -16.20 -1.49
CA ARG A 120 15.00 -16.39 -2.56
C ARG A 120 16.34 -16.94 -2.07
N GLN A 121 16.70 -16.65 -0.83
CA GLN A 121 17.93 -17.12 -0.19
C GLN A 121 17.76 -18.42 0.59
N GLY A 122 16.55 -19.02 0.55
CA GLY A 122 16.27 -20.29 1.21
C GLY A 122 16.23 -20.23 2.75
N ARG A 123 16.16 -19.02 3.34
CA ARG A 123 16.05 -18.84 4.79
C ARG A 123 14.62 -18.97 5.33
N MET A 124 13.64 -18.95 4.46
CA MET A 124 12.22 -19.05 4.81
C MET A 124 11.53 -20.06 3.90
N ASP A 125 10.58 -20.82 4.49
CA ASP A 125 9.74 -21.78 3.79
C ASP A 125 8.28 -21.55 4.21
N LEU A 126 7.37 -21.52 3.25
CA LEU A 126 5.97 -21.23 3.48
C LEU A 126 5.08 -22.46 3.68
N ARG A 127 5.63 -23.68 3.75
CA ARG A 127 4.87 -24.95 3.88
C ARG A 127 3.94 -24.99 5.07
N ASP A 128 4.32 -24.37 6.18
CA ASP A 128 3.51 -24.32 7.41
C ASP A 128 2.60 -23.09 7.48
N VAL A 129 2.69 -22.18 6.51
CA VAL A 129 1.81 -21.01 6.44
C VAL A 129 0.42 -21.43 5.97
N ARG A 130 -0.59 -21.20 6.79
CA ARG A 130 -2.00 -21.52 6.51
C ARG A 130 -2.81 -20.29 6.09
N LEU A 131 -2.28 -19.11 6.35
CA LEU A 131 -2.90 -17.85 5.95
C LEU A 131 -1.82 -16.84 5.59
N LEU A 132 -1.88 -16.33 4.38
CA LEU A 132 -1.04 -15.23 3.89
C LEU A 132 -1.91 -13.98 3.73
N ILE A 133 -1.56 -12.89 4.43
CA ILE A 133 -2.31 -11.64 4.42
C ILE A 133 -1.49 -10.55 3.72
N PHE A 134 -2.14 -9.84 2.80
CA PHE A 134 -1.58 -8.69 2.10
C PHE A 134 -2.37 -7.43 2.44
N ASP A 135 -1.81 -6.54 3.23
CA ASP A 135 -2.38 -5.20 3.42
C ASP A 135 -2.05 -4.31 2.22
N GLU A 136 -2.93 -3.36 1.90
CA GLU A 136 -2.85 -2.57 0.67
C GLU A 136 -2.64 -3.44 -0.59
N ALA A 137 -3.46 -4.49 -0.71
CA ALA A 137 -3.36 -5.54 -1.72
C ALA A 137 -3.39 -5.01 -3.17
N HIS A 138 -3.93 -3.80 -3.41
CA HIS A 138 -3.89 -3.13 -4.72
C HIS A 138 -2.47 -2.92 -5.26
N ARG A 139 -1.43 -3.04 -4.41
CA ARG A 139 -0.01 -2.99 -4.79
C ARG A 139 0.50 -4.28 -5.44
N ALA A 140 -0.27 -5.36 -5.45
CA ALA A 140 0.13 -6.64 -6.01
C ALA A 140 0.05 -6.66 -7.54
N VAL A 141 0.76 -5.74 -8.19
CA VAL A 141 0.84 -5.57 -9.65
C VAL A 141 2.29 -5.45 -10.11
N GLY A 142 2.56 -5.82 -11.35
CA GLY A 142 3.88 -5.73 -11.96
C GLY A 142 4.96 -6.49 -11.16
N ASN A 143 6.06 -5.82 -10.84
CA ASN A 143 7.22 -6.41 -10.14
C ASN A 143 7.24 -6.12 -8.63
N TYR A 144 6.10 -5.79 -8.02
CA TYR A 144 6.08 -5.54 -6.59
C TYR A 144 6.27 -6.84 -5.80
N ALA A 145 6.99 -6.80 -4.68
CA ALA A 145 7.39 -7.99 -3.92
C ALA A 145 6.22 -8.87 -3.42
N TYR A 146 4.99 -8.34 -3.36
CA TYR A 146 3.79 -9.15 -3.11
C TYR A 146 3.59 -10.24 -4.14
N VAL A 147 3.86 -9.95 -5.42
CA VAL A 147 3.72 -10.91 -6.51
C VAL A 147 4.71 -12.06 -6.37
N ASP A 148 5.95 -11.77 -5.96
CA ASP A 148 6.96 -12.79 -5.72
C ASP A 148 6.57 -13.72 -4.56
N VAL A 149 6.15 -13.15 -3.44
CA VAL A 149 5.73 -13.94 -2.25
C VAL A 149 4.48 -14.76 -2.56
N ALA A 150 3.50 -14.17 -3.26
CA ALA A 150 2.29 -14.90 -3.66
C ALA A 150 2.61 -16.08 -4.60
N LYS A 151 3.52 -15.89 -5.56
CA LYS A 151 3.96 -16.98 -6.45
C LYS A 151 4.61 -18.13 -5.69
N ALA A 152 5.46 -17.82 -4.69
CA ALA A 152 6.06 -18.84 -3.84
C ALA A 152 5.03 -19.58 -2.97
N TYR A 153 3.83 -19.02 -2.80
CA TYR A 153 2.76 -19.59 -1.99
C TYR A 153 1.69 -20.34 -2.80
N LEU A 154 1.68 -20.26 -4.14
CA LEU A 154 0.62 -20.83 -4.99
C LEU A 154 0.41 -22.35 -4.81
N ASP A 155 1.47 -23.09 -4.55
CA ASP A 155 1.44 -24.56 -4.43
C ASP A 155 1.17 -25.04 -3.00
N HIS A 156 0.86 -24.12 -2.06
CA HIS A 156 0.58 -24.43 -0.68
C HIS A 156 -0.93 -24.48 -0.38
N ASP A 157 -1.32 -25.43 0.49
CA ASP A 157 -2.70 -25.57 0.97
C ASP A 157 -3.01 -24.54 2.07
N GLY A 158 -3.16 -23.31 1.67
CA GLY A 158 -3.48 -22.20 2.57
C GLY A 158 -4.37 -21.17 1.91
N LEU A 159 -4.84 -20.22 2.73
CA LEU A 159 -5.71 -19.13 2.32
C LEU A 159 -4.91 -17.85 2.08
N VAL A 160 -5.40 -17.03 1.19
CA VAL A 160 -4.91 -15.66 0.97
C VAL A 160 -6.01 -14.67 1.33
N LEU A 161 -5.66 -13.67 2.14
CA LEU A 161 -6.49 -12.51 2.42
C LEU A 161 -5.80 -11.25 1.90
N GLY A 162 -6.29 -10.71 0.79
CA GLY A 162 -5.93 -9.37 0.34
C GLY A 162 -6.83 -8.33 0.99
N MET A 163 -6.28 -7.23 1.49
CA MET A 163 -7.06 -6.14 2.08
C MET A 163 -6.70 -4.82 1.41
N THR A 164 -7.71 -4.01 1.08
CA THR A 164 -7.50 -2.67 0.56
C THR A 164 -8.67 -1.75 0.90
N ALA A 165 -8.39 -0.46 1.05
CA ALA A 165 -9.44 0.55 1.16
C ALA A 165 -9.99 0.95 -0.22
N SER A 166 -9.14 0.92 -1.24
CA SER A 166 -9.49 1.28 -2.62
C SER A 166 -8.79 0.33 -3.60
N PRO A 167 -9.52 -0.55 -4.25
CA PRO A 167 -8.95 -1.44 -5.26
C PRO A 167 -8.59 -0.72 -6.56
N GLY A 168 -8.91 0.58 -6.67
CA GLY A 168 -8.87 1.35 -7.91
C GLY A 168 -10.17 1.25 -8.71
N SER A 169 -10.27 2.08 -9.75
CA SER A 169 -11.41 2.09 -10.68
C SER A 169 -11.17 1.26 -11.94
N ASP A 170 -9.95 0.82 -12.17
CA ASP A 170 -9.56 0.05 -13.35
C ASP A 170 -9.79 -1.45 -13.10
N LYS A 171 -10.78 -2.00 -13.79
CA LYS A 171 -11.17 -3.41 -13.69
C LYS A 171 -10.01 -4.34 -14.04
N ALA A 172 -9.19 -4.00 -15.04
CA ALA A 172 -8.07 -4.83 -15.46
C ALA A 172 -7.02 -4.95 -14.36
N LYS A 173 -6.77 -3.87 -13.59
CA LYS A 173 -5.86 -3.90 -12.44
C LYS A 173 -6.41 -4.74 -11.29
N ILE A 174 -7.71 -4.67 -11.02
CA ILE A 174 -8.35 -5.51 -9.99
C ILE A 174 -8.20 -6.99 -10.38
N GLU A 175 -8.45 -7.33 -11.63
CA GLU A 175 -8.27 -8.69 -12.16
C GLU A 175 -6.81 -9.15 -12.09
N GLU A 176 -5.85 -8.25 -12.36
CA GLU A 176 -4.42 -8.52 -12.20
C GLU A 176 -4.07 -8.84 -10.75
N VAL A 177 -4.52 -8.03 -9.79
CA VAL A 177 -4.32 -8.27 -8.34
C VAL A 177 -4.90 -9.63 -7.94
N CYS A 178 -6.14 -9.92 -8.32
CA CYS A 178 -6.79 -11.19 -8.00
C CYS A 178 -6.03 -12.39 -8.57
N ARG A 179 -5.53 -12.29 -9.80
CA ARG A 179 -4.70 -13.31 -10.45
C ARG A 179 -3.37 -13.51 -9.72
N ASN A 180 -2.66 -12.40 -9.46
CA ASN A 180 -1.35 -12.44 -8.82
C ASN A 180 -1.40 -13.01 -7.40
N LEU A 181 -2.47 -12.73 -6.65
CA LEU A 181 -2.66 -13.21 -5.28
C LEU A 181 -3.49 -14.49 -5.17
N ASN A 182 -3.89 -15.10 -6.31
CA ASN A 182 -4.76 -16.29 -6.35
C ASN A 182 -6.08 -16.12 -5.58
N ILE A 183 -6.66 -14.92 -5.63
CA ILE A 183 -7.94 -14.58 -5.01
C ILE A 183 -9.08 -15.29 -5.76
N LYS A 184 -10.05 -15.84 -5.01
CA LYS A 184 -11.22 -16.57 -5.55
C LYS A 184 -12.53 -15.81 -5.30
N ALA A 185 -12.57 -14.94 -4.31
CA ALA A 185 -13.75 -14.15 -3.97
C ALA A 185 -13.37 -12.69 -3.69
N ILE A 186 -14.29 -11.76 -3.96
CA ILE A 186 -14.14 -10.35 -3.63
C ILE A 186 -15.30 -9.97 -2.74
N GLU A 187 -14.98 -9.51 -1.53
CA GLU A 187 -15.95 -9.00 -0.56
C GLU A 187 -15.81 -7.50 -0.43
N VAL A 188 -16.89 -6.78 -0.71
CA VAL A 188 -16.91 -5.32 -0.69
C VAL A 188 -17.93 -4.85 0.34
N ARG A 189 -17.53 -3.88 1.17
CA ARG A 189 -18.46 -3.10 1.99
C ARG A 189 -18.11 -1.63 1.87
N THR A 190 -19.14 -0.81 1.84
CA THR A 190 -19.06 0.64 1.80
C THR A 190 -19.70 1.23 3.06
N GLU A 191 -19.46 2.49 3.32
CA GLU A 191 -20.08 3.21 4.44
C GLU A 191 -21.61 3.28 4.32
N ARG A 192 -22.14 3.12 3.10
CA ARG A 192 -23.58 3.21 2.78
C ARG A 192 -24.31 1.88 2.92
N ASP A 193 -23.58 0.77 3.06
CA ASP A 193 -24.23 -0.54 3.20
C ASP A 193 -25.01 -0.61 4.51
N PRO A 194 -26.25 -1.13 4.51
CA PRO A 194 -27.14 -1.09 5.67
C PRO A 194 -26.56 -1.78 6.92
N ASP A 195 -25.73 -2.82 6.73
CA ASP A 195 -25.05 -3.53 7.82
C ASP A 195 -23.85 -2.75 8.39
N VAL A 196 -23.31 -1.78 7.64
CA VAL A 196 -22.16 -0.94 8.01
C VAL A 196 -22.59 0.43 8.54
N ALA A 197 -23.60 1.05 7.92
CA ALA A 197 -23.99 2.45 8.17
C ALA A 197 -24.25 2.76 9.65
N LYS A 198 -24.79 1.80 10.41
CA LYS A 198 -25.04 1.97 11.87
C LYS A 198 -23.77 2.06 12.72
N TYR A 199 -22.59 1.76 12.16
CA TYR A 199 -21.29 1.84 12.83
C TYR A 199 -20.42 2.98 12.32
N VAL A 200 -20.86 3.67 11.27
CA VAL A 200 -20.15 4.84 10.72
C VAL A 200 -20.50 6.05 11.58
N GLN A 201 -19.48 6.70 12.11
CA GLN A 201 -19.67 8.01 12.76
C GLN A 201 -19.78 9.08 11.68
N ALA A 202 -20.72 10.00 11.83
CA ALA A 202 -20.81 11.17 10.97
C ALA A 202 -19.51 11.97 11.09
N ILE A 203 -18.79 12.11 9.99
CA ILE A 203 -17.61 12.96 9.93
C ILE A 203 -18.13 14.36 9.58
N SER A 204 -18.04 15.30 10.54
CA SER A 204 -18.16 16.72 10.24
C SER A 204 -16.78 17.22 9.78
N MET A 205 -16.73 17.82 8.61
CA MET A 205 -15.53 18.51 8.15
C MET A 205 -15.71 20.00 8.37
N ASP A 206 -14.91 20.55 9.27
CA ASP A 206 -14.81 22.00 9.42
C ASP A 206 -13.63 22.48 8.56
N TRP A 207 -13.95 23.29 7.56
CA TRP A 207 -12.93 23.91 6.72
C TRP A 207 -12.37 25.12 7.46
N VAL A 208 -11.10 25.06 7.84
CA VAL A 208 -10.38 26.19 8.41
C VAL A 208 -9.43 26.72 7.34
N GLU A 209 -9.73 27.92 6.84
CA GLU A 209 -8.84 28.59 5.90
C GLU A 209 -7.72 29.28 6.71
N VAL A 210 -6.49 28.88 6.48
CA VAL A 210 -5.31 29.41 7.16
C VAL A 210 -4.43 30.11 6.15
N GLU A 211 -4.17 31.40 6.39
CA GLU A 211 -3.22 32.13 5.56
C GLU A 211 -1.76 31.68 5.81
N LEU A 212 -1.03 31.45 4.72
CA LEU A 212 0.41 31.19 4.83
C LEU A 212 1.13 32.36 5.52
N PRO A 213 2.08 32.08 6.44
CA PRO A 213 2.94 33.11 7.03
C PRO A 213 3.65 33.95 5.95
N PRO A 214 3.95 35.22 6.23
CA PRO A 214 4.62 36.10 5.24
C PRO A 214 5.91 35.54 4.66
N GLU A 215 6.71 34.84 5.48
CA GLU A 215 7.96 34.20 5.08
C GLU A 215 7.70 33.06 4.09
N MET A 216 6.67 32.26 4.31
CA MET A 216 6.27 31.18 3.42
C MET A 216 5.69 31.71 2.11
N LYS A 217 4.90 32.80 2.16
CA LYS A 217 4.41 33.50 0.96
C LYS A 217 5.58 34.01 0.11
N ALA A 218 6.59 34.62 0.74
CA ALA A 218 7.80 35.11 0.05
C ALA A 218 8.62 33.96 -0.56
N LEU A 219 8.75 32.85 0.16
CA LEU A 219 9.42 31.66 -0.33
C LEU A 219 8.68 31.05 -1.53
N ALA A 220 7.36 30.85 -1.43
CA ALA A 220 6.52 30.36 -2.52
C ALA A 220 6.65 31.23 -3.77
N GLN A 221 6.63 32.57 -3.59
CA GLN A 221 6.79 33.52 -4.68
C GLN A 221 8.17 33.42 -5.36
N SER A 222 9.24 33.23 -4.58
CA SER A 222 10.59 33.02 -5.10
C SER A 222 10.72 31.73 -5.92
N ILE A 223 10.15 30.63 -5.39
CA ILE A 223 10.11 29.32 -6.07
C ILE A 223 9.28 29.41 -7.35
N ARG A 224 8.13 30.10 -7.31
CA ARG A 224 7.25 30.33 -8.48
C ARG A 224 7.98 31.12 -9.57
N SER A 225 8.71 32.18 -9.21
CA SER A 225 9.50 32.96 -10.16
C SER A 225 10.59 32.11 -10.82
N LEU A 226 11.25 31.23 -10.08
CA LEU A 226 12.24 30.29 -10.61
C LEU A 226 11.58 29.25 -11.55
N TYR A 227 10.42 28.76 -11.20
CA TYR A 227 9.65 27.85 -12.06
C TYR A 227 9.30 28.51 -13.40
N GLU A 228 8.75 29.71 -13.36
CA GLU A 228 8.43 30.49 -14.57
C GLU A 228 9.67 30.79 -15.44
N GLN A 229 10.83 30.98 -14.82
CA GLN A 229 12.08 31.15 -15.56
C GLN A 229 12.42 29.90 -16.36
N TYR A 230 12.32 28.71 -15.76
CA TYR A 230 12.55 27.45 -16.48
C TYR A 230 11.52 27.19 -17.58
N LEU A 231 10.24 27.55 -17.36
CA LEU A 231 9.22 27.44 -18.42
C LEU A 231 9.54 28.35 -19.59
N ARG A 232 9.96 29.60 -19.34
CA ARG A 232 10.41 30.54 -20.39
C ARG A 232 11.62 29.99 -21.14
N GLU A 233 12.60 29.43 -20.46
CA GLU A 233 13.77 28.82 -21.11
C GLU A 233 13.37 27.65 -22.04
N LEU A 234 12.38 26.83 -21.66
CA LEU A 234 11.85 25.76 -22.53
C LEU A 234 11.15 26.33 -23.79
N VAL A 235 10.39 27.41 -23.64
CA VAL A 235 9.74 28.09 -24.77
C VAL A 235 10.79 28.69 -25.72
N ASP A 236 11.83 29.34 -25.18
CA ASP A 236 12.91 29.95 -25.96
C ASP A 236 13.73 28.92 -26.76
N LEU A 237 13.82 27.68 -26.24
CA LEU A 237 14.41 26.55 -26.96
C LEU A 237 13.52 26.04 -28.11
N GLN A 238 12.30 26.55 -28.27
CA GLN A 238 11.32 26.17 -29.30
C GLN A 238 11.00 24.66 -29.33
N VAL A 239 11.07 24.00 -28.18
CA VAL A 239 10.84 22.55 -28.05
C VAL A 239 9.51 22.21 -27.40
N VAL A 240 8.77 23.22 -26.91
CA VAL A 240 7.46 23.10 -26.28
C VAL A 240 6.49 24.15 -26.80
N ASP A 241 5.21 23.84 -26.73
CA ASP A 241 4.13 24.76 -27.03
C ASP A 241 3.97 25.75 -25.86
N LYS A 242 4.00 27.07 -26.18
CA LYS A 242 3.88 28.15 -25.20
C LYS A 242 2.60 28.08 -24.39
N ASP A 243 1.48 27.67 -25.01
CA ASP A 243 0.17 27.63 -24.37
C ASP A 243 -0.04 26.39 -23.48
N ARG A 244 0.82 25.38 -23.64
CA ARG A 244 0.74 24.10 -22.92
C ARG A 244 1.86 23.88 -21.91
N VAL A 245 2.90 24.71 -21.91
CA VAL A 245 4.13 24.53 -21.10
C VAL A 245 3.87 24.51 -19.60
N THR A 246 2.81 25.12 -19.10
CA THR A 246 2.39 25.12 -17.69
C THR A 246 1.76 23.81 -17.24
N ASN A 247 1.47 22.89 -18.16
CA ASN A 247 0.87 21.61 -17.84
C ASN A 247 1.96 20.58 -17.54
N LYS A 248 2.07 20.14 -16.30
CA LYS A 248 3.04 19.13 -15.83
C LYS A 248 3.01 17.85 -16.66
N ARG A 249 1.81 17.34 -16.95
CA ARG A 249 1.65 16.13 -17.74
C ARG A 249 2.25 16.30 -19.14
N TYR A 250 1.99 17.44 -19.78
CA TYR A 250 2.57 17.77 -21.05
C TYR A 250 4.09 17.81 -21.01
N LEU A 251 4.71 18.42 -19.98
CA LEU A 251 6.16 18.45 -19.81
C LEU A 251 6.77 17.05 -19.64
N LEU A 252 6.08 16.14 -18.95
CA LEU A 252 6.53 14.76 -18.79
C LEU A 252 6.44 13.98 -20.12
N GLU A 253 5.33 14.10 -20.87
CA GLU A 253 5.16 13.49 -22.19
C GLU A 253 6.21 13.98 -23.20
N MET A 254 6.53 15.27 -23.17
CA MET A 254 7.60 15.84 -24.00
C MET A 254 8.99 15.31 -23.64
N ALA A 255 9.28 15.12 -22.35
CA ALA A 255 10.54 14.54 -21.91
C ALA A 255 10.72 13.10 -22.41
N GLU A 256 9.68 12.29 -22.38
CA GLU A 256 9.68 10.92 -22.95
C GLU A 256 9.95 10.96 -24.45
N THR A 257 9.29 11.86 -25.17
CA THR A 257 9.49 12.06 -26.61
C THR A 257 10.93 12.44 -26.93
N TRP A 258 11.53 13.38 -26.20
CA TRP A 258 12.92 13.82 -26.40
C TRP A 258 13.91 12.71 -26.08
N GLN A 259 13.66 11.92 -25.01
CA GLN A 259 14.48 10.76 -24.68
C GLN A 259 14.44 9.70 -25.78
N ALA A 260 13.26 9.43 -26.36
CA ALA A 260 13.09 8.49 -27.46
C ALA A 260 13.89 8.92 -28.70
N ARG A 261 13.85 10.21 -29.06
CA ARG A 261 14.63 10.78 -30.18
C ARG A 261 16.13 10.65 -29.95
N LEU A 262 16.62 10.92 -28.75
CA LEU A 262 18.04 10.76 -28.40
C LEU A 262 18.48 9.29 -28.45
N ARG A 263 17.63 8.35 -27.99
CA ARG A 263 17.90 6.90 -28.08
C ARG A 263 17.93 6.41 -29.53
N ALA A 264 17.13 7.03 -30.42
CA ALA A 264 17.13 6.77 -31.85
C ALA A 264 18.37 7.34 -32.59
N GLY A 265 19.33 7.95 -31.86
CA GLY A 265 20.59 8.44 -32.41
C GLY A 265 20.58 9.91 -32.82
N GLU A 266 19.53 10.68 -32.54
CA GLU A 266 19.49 12.11 -32.83
C GLU A 266 20.48 12.85 -31.89
N ARG A 267 21.54 13.44 -32.45
CA ARG A 267 22.53 14.25 -31.70
C ARG A 267 22.17 15.73 -31.76
N ASN A 268 21.24 16.16 -30.90
CA ASN A 268 20.81 17.55 -30.82
C ASN A 268 21.10 18.13 -29.43
N ARG A 269 22.02 19.13 -29.37
CA ARG A 269 22.36 19.81 -28.11
C ARG A 269 21.15 20.49 -27.45
N GLY A 270 20.19 20.98 -28.25
CA GLY A 270 18.97 21.60 -27.77
C GLY A 270 18.10 20.62 -26.99
N LEU A 271 18.01 19.33 -27.42
CA LEU A 271 17.23 18.31 -26.70
C LEU A 271 17.87 17.95 -25.35
N TYR A 272 19.19 17.86 -25.26
CA TYR A 272 19.85 17.64 -23.96
C TYR A 272 19.60 18.80 -22.98
N LYS A 273 19.68 20.03 -23.50
CA LYS A 273 19.38 21.23 -22.71
C LYS A 273 17.92 21.22 -22.26
N ALA A 274 17.00 20.93 -23.16
CA ALA A 274 15.57 20.84 -22.87
C ALA A 274 15.26 19.81 -21.76
N LEU A 275 15.83 18.61 -21.84
CA LEU A 275 15.67 17.59 -20.78
C LEU A 275 16.22 18.06 -19.42
N SER A 276 17.37 18.74 -19.42
CA SER A 276 17.94 19.27 -18.17
C SER A 276 17.05 20.37 -17.57
N VAL A 277 16.54 21.29 -18.37
CA VAL A 277 15.66 22.37 -17.93
C VAL A 277 14.32 21.83 -17.46
N GLN A 278 13.72 20.90 -18.22
CA GLN A 278 12.47 20.23 -17.84
C GLN A 278 12.59 19.50 -16.50
N ALA A 279 13.67 18.76 -16.27
CA ALA A 279 13.89 18.07 -15.01
C ALA A 279 14.01 19.04 -13.81
N LYS A 280 14.60 20.22 -14.02
CA LYS A 280 14.66 21.30 -13.02
C LYS A 280 13.27 21.89 -12.78
N ALA A 281 12.52 22.20 -13.84
CA ALA A 281 11.17 22.75 -13.76
C ALA A 281 10.25 21.83 -12.94
N VAL A 282 10.22 20.52 -13.21
CA VAL A 282 9.41 19.55 -12.47
C VAL A 282 9.82 19.45 -11.00
N LYS A 283 11.12 19.52 -10.68
CA LYS A 283 11.58 19.53 -9.28
C LYS A 283 11.16 20.79 -8.53
N VAL A 284 11.26 21.95 -9.18
CA VAL A 284 10.86 23.23 -8.59
C VAL A 284 9.36 23.32 -8.41
N GLU A 285 8.58 22.81 -9.37
CA GLU A 285 7.12 22.69 -9.22
C GLU A 285 6.74 21.81 -8.01
N HIS A 286 7.39 20.67 -7.87
CA HIS A 286 7.15 19.81 -6.70
C HIS A 286 7.51 20.51 -5.38
N ALA A 287 8.59 21.30 -5.35
CA ALA A 287 8.95 22.10 -4.18
C ALA A 287 7.90 23.18 -3.88
N LEU A 288 7.32 23.79 -4.92
CA LEU A 288 6.22 24.75 -4.78
C LEU A 288 4.97 24.09 -4.19
N ASP A 289 4.58 22.94 -4.74
CA ASP A 289 3.47 22.14 -4.21
C ASP A 289 3.64 21.83 -2.72
N LEU A 290 4.85 21.44 -2.28
CA LEU A 290 5.13 21.17 -0.87
C LEU A 290 5.00 22.39 0.04
N VAL A 291 5.38 23.58 -0.44
CA VAL A 291 5.26 24.83 0.33
C VAL A 291 3.81 25.32 0.42
N GLU A 292 2.99 25.05 -0.62
CA GLU A 292 1.60 25.53 -0.69
C GLU A 292 0.59 24.56 -0.09
N THR A 293 0.96 23.26 0.07
CA THR A 293 0.02 22.20 0.51
C THR A 293 0.34 21.59 1.86
N GLN A 294 1.47 21.89 2.48
CA GLN A 294 1.85 21.49 3.83
C GLN A 294 1.84 22.67 4.80
#